data_c1abf6eb830a7e6ac18b1ab895300fcd
#
_entry.id   c1abf6eb830a7e6ac18b1ab895300fcd
#
_cell.length_a   1.000
_cell.length_b   1.000
_cell.length_c   1.000
_cell.angle_alpha   90.00
_cell.angle_beta   90.00
_cell.angle_gamma   90.00
#
_symmetry.space_group_name_H-M   'P 1'
#
loop_
_entity.id
_entity.type
_entity.pdbx_description
1 polymer ?
#
loop_
_entity_poly.entity_id
_entity_poly.type
_entity_poly.pdbx_seq_one_letter_code
_entity_poly.pdbx_strand_id
1 'polypeptide(L)'
;MLRRAVVAVIVLAIGCAALGWLLTAPEPLAAAQLPDHEPDAANGERVFYAGGCASCHAAPDAQGGDKLMLGGGRELATEFGTFRVPNISPDADTGIGGWSTVDFVNAVTRGVSPGGAHYYPAFPYSSYVRMTPEDAIDLKAFIDTLPPVANQVAGHDLGFPFNIRRGVGVWKFLYFSPKPVLALADSSESLRRGQYLVEGLGHCGECHTRRDLMGGLKRRAWLAGAPNPDGRGTIPNITPHEEGLTWSEGEIVDVFKTGFTPEFDTLGGNMALVQWSLSHLPDEDLEAIAAYLKAVPPLPDAIPAESGE
;
A
#
# COMPACT_ATOMS: atom_id res chain seq x y z
N MET A 1 35.90 38.23 13.79
CA MET A 1 35.49 37.44 12.58
C MET A 1 34.83 36.14 12.95
N LEU A 2 35.41 35.26 13.77
CA LEU A 2 34.89 33.96 14.18
C LEU A 2 33.45 34.00 14.71
N ARG A 3 33.13 34.92 15.65
CA ARG A 3 31.79 35.06 16.24
C ARG A 3 30.72 35.43 15.18
N ARG A 4 31.05 36.23 14.18
CA ARG A 4 30.12 36.55 13.07
C ARG A 4 29.92 35.39 12.15
N ALA A 5 30.97 34.59 11.87
CA ALA A 5 30.87 33.39 11.08
C ALA A 5 30.01 32.31 11.78
N VAL A 6 30.19 32.11 13.10
CA VAL A 6 29.38 31.18 13.90
C VAL A 6 27.90 31.58 13.89
N VAL A 7 27.60 32.86 14.09
CA VAL A 7 26.22 33.40 14.05
C VAL A 7 25.61 33.15 12.67
N ALA A 8 26.33 33.45 11.59
CA ALA A 8 25.83 33.21 10.24
C ALA A 8 25.52 31.69 9.97
N VAL A 9 26.37 30.78 10.41
CA VAL A 9 26.13 29.33 10.29
C VAL A 9 24.88 28.90 11.08
N ILE A 10 24.71 29.43 12.31
CA ILE A 10 23.53 29.10 13.12
C ILE A 10 22.25 29.63 12.45
N VAL A 11 22.27 30.85 11.95
CA VAL A 11 21.10 31.43 11.25
C VAL A 11 20.77 30.64 10.00
N LEU A 12 21.78 30.25 9.21
CA LEU A 12 21.59 29.43 8.04
C LEU A 12 21.01 28.05 8.42
N ALA A 13 21.54 27.41 9.45
CA ALA A 13 21.05 26.11 9.92
C ALA A 13 19.60 26.17 10.39
N ILE A 14 19.22 27.22 11.14
CA ILE A 14 17.83 27.46 11.56
C ILE A 14 16.94 27.70 10.32
N GLY A 15 17.39 28.51 9.38
CA GLY A 15 16.66 28.74 8.12
C GLY A 15 16.42 27.48 7.31
N CYS A 16 17.45 26.64 7.14
CA CYS A 16 17.34 25.34 6.47
C CYS A 16 16.40 24.38 7.23
N ALA A 17 16.48 24.33 8.55
CA ALA A 17 15.60 23.50 9.37
C ALA A 17 14.14 23.98 9.27
N ALA A 18 13.88 25.28 9.32
CA ALA A 18 12.55 25.84 9.18
C ALA A 18 11.97 25.57 7.77
N LEU A 19 12.78 25.76 6.72
CA LEU A 19 12.38 25.44 5.34
C LEU A 19 12.08 23.96 5.19
N GLY A 20 12.96 23.08 5.67
CA GLY A 20 12.74 21.64 5.66
C GLY A 20 11.46 21.25 6.40
N TRP A 21 11.20 21.87 7.55
CA TRP A 21 9.97 21.66 8.30
C TRP A 21 8.71 22.06 7.51
N LEU A 22 8.76 23.18 6.80
CA LEU A 22 7.64 23.63 5.96
C LEU A 22 7.45 22.73 4.74
N LEU A 23 8.52 22.39 4.02
CA LEU A 23 8.47 21.54 2.82
C LEU A 23 8.03 20.10 3.10
N THR A 24 8.15 19.65 4.33
CA THR A 24 7.76 18.30 4.76
C THR A 24 6.47 18.29 5.58
N ALA A 25 5.70 19.38 5.55
CA ALA A 25 4.41 19.44 6.23
C ALA A 25 3.41 18.44 5.62
N PRO A 26 2.50 17.86 6.43
CA PRO A 26 1.36 17.15 5.88
C PRO A 26 0.51 18.06 4.98
N GLU A 27 0.07 17.54 3.85
CA GLU A 27 -0.73 18.28 2.87
C GLU A 27 -2.09 17.57 2.69
N PRO A 28 -3.04 17.72 3.63
CA PRO A 28 -4.37 17.16 3.47
C PRO A 28 -5.18 17.92 2.42
N LEU A 29 -6.10 17.22 1.75
CA LEU A 29 -7.14 17.84 0.96
C LEU A 29 -8.16 18.50 1.90
N ALA A 30 -8.69 19.65 1.49
CA ALA A 30 -9.86 20.22 2.13
C ALA A 30 -11.14 19.52 1.60
N ALA A 31 -12.21 19.51 2.39
CA ALA A 31 -13.48 18.88 1.99
C ALA A 31 -14.02 19.44 0.65
N ALA A 32 -13.83 20.74 0.40
CA ALA A 32 -14.24 21.38 -0.86
C ALA A 32 -13.43 20.95 -2.10
N GLN A 33 -12.38 20.16 -1.92
CA GLN A 33 -11.57 19.61 -3.02
C GLN A 33 -11.98 18.18 -3.39
N LEU A 34 -12.89 17.57 -2.61
CA LEU A 34 -13.48 16.30 -3.00
C LEU A 34 -14.47 16.50 -4.15
N PRO A 35 -14.60 15.53 -5.06
CA PRO A 35 -15.60 15.59 -6.11
C PRO A 35 -17.04 15.55 -5.51
N ASP A 36 -17.99 16.09 -6.25
CA ASP A 36 -19.40 15.86 -5.99
C ASP A 36 -19.75 14.47 -6.51
N HIS A 37 -19.75 13.49 -5.60
CA HIS A 37 -19.91 12.07 -5.90
C HIS A 37 -20.87 11.43 -4.89
N GLU A 38 -21.92 10.79 -5.42
CA GLU A 38 -22.83 9.99 -4.60
C GLU A 38 -22.15 8.66 -4.24
N PRO A 39 -21.96 8.35 -2.95
CA PRO A 39 -21.23 7.15 -2.55
C PRO A 39 -21.90 5.85 -3.04
N ASP A 40 -21.12 4.99 -3.68
CA ASP A 40 -21.51 3.65 -4.14
C ASP A 40 -20.82 2.55 -3.31
N ALA A 41 -21.55 1.98 -2.35
CA ALA A 41 -21.02 0.92 -1.51
C ALA A 41 -20.72 -0.37 -2.31
N ALA A 42 -21.36 -0.62 -3.44
CA ALA A 42 -21.05 -1.80 -4.27
C ALA A 42 -19.70 -1.64 -4.99
N ASN A 43 -19.41 -0.44 -5.53
CA ASN A 43 -18.05 -0.15 -6.02
C ASN A 43 -17.05 -0.15 -4.85
N GLY A 44 -17.46 0.37 -3.70
CA GLY A 44 -16.63 0.35 -2.47
C GLY A 44 -16.22 -1.05 -2.05
N GLU A 45 -17.10 -2.05 -2.17
CA GLU A 45 -16.77 -3.46 -1.94
C GLU A 45 -15.71 -3.96 -2.92
N ARG A 46 -15.85 -3.65 -4.21
CA ARG A 46 -14.84 -3.98 -5.24
C ARG A 46 -13.48 -3.35 -4.91
N VAL A 47 -13.46 -2.07 -4.51
CA VAL A 47 -12.25 -1.35 -4.09
C VAL A 47 -11.64 -1.97 -2.83
N PHE A 48 -12.46 -2.37 -1.86
CA PHE A 48 -12.03 -3.04 -0.62
C PHE A 48 -11.29 -4.34 -0.90
N TYR A 49 -11.84 -5.18 -1.76
CA TYR A 49 -11.19 -6.43 -2.14
C TYR A 49 -9.95 -6.19 -3.01
N ALA A 50 -9.99 -5.26 -3.97
CA ALA A 50 -8.82 -4.89 -4.75
C ALA A 50 -7.68 -4.35 -3.87
N GLY A 51 -8.02 -3.55 -2.85
CA GLY A 51 -7.08 -2.98 -1.87
C GLY A 51 -6.58 -3.96 -0.81
N GLY A 52 -7.16 -5.17 -0.73
CA GLY A 52 -6.74 -6.20 0.22
C GLY A 52 -6.85 -5.78 1.69
N CYS A 53 -7.79 -4.90 2.04
CA CYS A 53 -7.90 -4.28 3.38
C CYS A 53 -7.97 -5.33 4.49
N ALA A 54 -8.75 -6.40 4.28
CA ALA A 54 -8.91 -7.50 5.23
C ALA A 54 -7.59 -8.25 5.51
N SER A 55 -6.66 -8.30 4.56
CA SER A 55 -5.40 -9.03 4.70
C SER A 55 -4.56 -8.53 5.88
N CYS A 56 -4.70 -7.24 6.23
CA CYS A 56 -4.01 -6.63 7.34
C CYS A 56 -4.94 -6.31 8.52
N HIS A 57 -6.16 -5.83 8.26
CA HIS A 57 -7.05 -5.27 9.27
C HIS A 57 -8.01 -6.27 9.92
N ALA A 58 -8.21 -7.45 9.34
CA ALA A 58 -8.88 -8.56 10.02
C ALA A 58 -7.98 -9.13 11.13
N ALA A 59 -8.59 -9.81 12.10
CA ALA A 59 -7.83 -10.54 13.10
C ALA A 59 -6.92 -11.60 12.41
N PRO A 60 -5.73 -11.91 12.96
CA PRO A 60 -4.77 -12.82 12.33
C PRO A 60 -5.34 -14.20 11.98
N ASP A 61 -6.26 -14.72 12.79
CA ASP A 61 -6.86 -16.05 12.61
C ASP A 61 -8.26 -16.00 11.95
N ALA A 62 -8.70 -14.82 11.48
CA ALA A 62 -10.00 -14.66 10.86
C ALA A 62 -10.15 -15.49 9.57
N GLN A 63 -11.28 -16.14 9.41
CA GLN A 63 -11.61 -16.94 8.24
C GLN A 63 -13.00 -16.59 7.70
N GLY A 64 -13.21 -16.79 6.40
CA GLY A 64 -14.50 -16.51 5.77
C GLY A 64 -15.01 -15.10 6.06
N GLY A 65 -16.27 -15.00 6.50
CA GLY A 65 -16.92 -13.72 6.84
C GLY A 65 -16.30 -12.96 8.00
N ASP A 66 -15.57 -13.62 8.91
CA ASP A 66 -14.89 -12.96 10.02
C ASP A 66 -13.77 -12.02 9.55
N LYS A 67 -13.29 -12.20 8.32
CA LYS A 67 -12.33 -11.28 7.70
C LYS A 67 -12.90 -9.88 7.46
N LEU A 68 -14.19 -9.71 7.52
CA LEU A 68 -14.85 -8.40 7.45
C LEU A 68 -14.94 -7.71 8.83
N MET A 69 -14.50 -8.39 9.90
CA MET A 69 -14.36 -7.80 11.23
C MET A 69 -13.01 -7.09 11.34
N LEU A 70 -12.95 -5.82 10.96
CA LEU A 70 -11.72 -5.06 10.73
C LEU A 70 -11.13 -4.46 12.01
N GLY A 71 -11.11 -5.22 13.09
CA GLY A 71 -10.66 -4.77 14.42
C GLY A 71 -9.15 -4.53 14.53
N GLY A 72 -8.34 -4.89 13.55
CA GLY A 72 -6.88 -4.70 13.56
C GLY A 72 -6.16 -5.58 14.59
N GLY A 73 -5.00 -5.11 15.07
CA GLY A 73 -4.21 -5.79 16.10
C GLY A 73 -3.05 -6.64 15.56
N ARG A 74 -2.98 -6.87 14.24
CA ARG A 74 -1.84 -7.56 13.62
C ARG A 74 -0.55 -6.76 13.83
N GLU A 75 0.53 -7.44 14.19
CA GLU A 75 1.86 -6.87 14.33
C GLU A 75 2.71 -7.15 13.08
N LEU A 76 3.37 -6.11 12.60
CA LEU A 76 4.31 -6.17 11.48
C LEU A 76 5.70 -5.82 12.04
N ALA A 77 6.51 -6.84 12.31
CA ALA A 77 7.89 -6.67 12.74
C ALA A 77 8.77 -6.27 11.56
N THR A 78 9.55 -5.21 11.70
CA THR A 78 10.45 -4.68 10.68
C THR A 78 11.78 -4.26 11.31
N GLU A 79 12.76 -3.94 10.49
CA GLU A 79 14.04 -3.36 10.94
C GLU A 79 13.88 -1.99 11.66
N PHE A 80 12.75 -1.31 11.47
CA PHE A 80 12.44 -0.02 12.09
C PHE A 80 11.74 -0.16 13.45
N GLY A 81 11.27 -1.36 13.79
CA GLY A 81 10.46 -1.69 14.95
C GLY A 81 9.14 -2.35 14.54
N THR A 82 8.21 -2.43 15.47
CA THR A 82 6.91 -3.10 15.27
C THR A 82 5.82 -2.10 14.95
N PHE A 83 5.22 -2.23 13.76
CA PHE A 83 3.99 -1.53 13.41
C PHE A 83 2.78 -2.36 13.85
N ARG A 84 1.76 -1.72 14.40
CA ARG A 84 0.49 -2.35 14.75
C ARG A 84 -0.60 -1.86 13.83
N VAL A 85 -1.27 -2.80 13.16
CA VAL A 85 -2.34 -2.49 12.21
C VAL A 85 -3.56 -1.98 12.99
N PRO A 86 -4.09 -0.78 12.70
CA PRO A 86 -5.17 -0.19 13.47
C PRO A 86 -6.52 -0.87 13.19
N ASN A 87 -7.46 -0.66 14.11
CA ASN A 87 -8.87 -0.91 13.89
C ASN A 87 -9.41 0.09 12.85
N ILE A 88 -9.96 -0.41 11.75
CA ILE A 88 -10.64 0.38 10.72
C ILE A 88 -12.12 0.00 10.57
N SER A 89 -12.68 -0.73 11.54
CA SER A 89 -14.12 -0.98 11.57
C SER A 89 -14.89 0.32 11.84
N PRO A 90 -16.20 0.37 11.56
CA PRO A 90 -17.04 1.55 11.82
C PRO A 90 -17.38 1.73 13.31
N ASP A 91 -16.54 1.23 14.23
CA ASP A 91 -16.65 1.53 15.64
C ASP A 91 -16.27 3.00 15.89
N ALA A 92 -17.14 3.72 16.61
CA ALA A 92 -16.99 5.17 16.78
C ALA A 92 -15.86 5.55 17.75
N ASP A 93 -15.54 4.69 18.71
CA ASP A 93 -14.60 4.98 19.79
C ASP A 93 -13.18 4.47 19.49
N THR A 94 -13.07 3.28 18.91
CA THR A 94 -11.78 2.60 18.69
C THR A 94 -11.43 2.37 17.23
N GLY A 95 -12.37 2.58 16.31
CA GLY A 95 -12.24 2.44 14.88
C GLY A 95 -12.25 3.77 14.13
N ILE A 96 -12.84 3.75 12.93
CA ILE A 96 -12.94 4.93 12.06
C ILE A 96 -14.38 5.42 11.85
N GLY A 97 -15.36 4.92 12.62
CA GLY A 97 -16.76 5.29 12.50
C GLY A 97 -17.06 6.77 12.76
N GLY A 98 -16.20 7.44 13.54
CA GLY A 98 -16.29 8.89 13.78
C GLY A 98 -15.59 9.77 12.72
N TRP A 99 -14.96 9.19 11.69
CA TRP A 99 -14.23 9.98 10.69
C TRP A 99 -15.15 10.55 9.61
N SER A 100 -14.89 11.79 9.23
CA SER A 100 -15.49 12.35 8.02
C SER A 100 -14.92 11.68 6.77
N THR A 101 -15.66 11.78 5.65
CA THR A 101 -15.19 11.29 4.34
C THR A 101 -13.84 11.89 3.96
N VAL A 102 -13.64 13.20 4.20
CA VAL A 102 -12.36 13.85 3.88
C VAL A 102 -11.20 13.35 4.75
N ASP A 103 -11.46 13.01 6.02
CA ASP A 103 -10.43 12.39 6.88
C ASP A 103 -10.00 11.04 6.34
N PHE A 104 -10.96 10.22 5.92
CA PHE A 104 -10.68 8.90 5.34
C PHE A 104 -9.92 9.01 4.01
N VAL A 105 -10.36 9.86 3.09
CA VAL A 105 -9.68 10.10 1.82
C VAL A 105 -8.25 10.58 2.05
N ASN A 106 -8.03 11.50 3.00
CA ASN A 106 -6.69 11.96 3.36
C ASN A 106 -5.82 10.85 3.97
N ALA A 107 -6.39 10.00 4.79
CA ALA A 107 -5.67 8.87 5.35
C ALA A 107 -5.19 7.92 4.25
N VAL A 108 -6.09 7.50 3.37
CA VAL A 108 -5.82 6.50 2.34
C VAL A 108 -4.94 7.05 1.22
N THR A 109 -5.26 8.23 0.66
CA THR A 109 -4.59 8.75 -0.53
C THR A 109 -3.42 9.69 -0.22
N ARG A 110 -3.39 10.29 0.97
CA ARG A 110 -2.35 11.25 1.36
C ARG A 110 -1.49 10.78 2.53
N GLY A 111 -1.88 9.69 3.21
CA GLY A 111 -1.21 9.22 4.41
C GLY A 111 -1.15 10.31 5.49
N VAL A 112 -2.25 11.02 5.70
CA VAL A 112 -2.40 12.07 6.71
C VAL A 112 -3.57 11.71 7.62
N SER A 113 -3.32 11.71 8.93
CA SER A 113 -4.36 11.41 9.92
C SER A 113 -5.32 12.57 10.11
N PRO A 114 -6.53 12.35 10.69
CA PRO A 114 -7.45 13.43 11.06
C PRO A 114 -6.81 14.52 11.95
N GLY A 115 -5.84 14.12 12.79
CA GLY A 115 -5.06 15.05 13.62
C GLY A 115 -3.91 15.76 12.87
N GLY A 116 -3.80 15.62 11.54
CA GLY A 116 -2.79 16.29 10.73
C GLY A 116 -1.38 15.71 10.85
N ALA A 117 -1.22 14.46 11.32
CA ALA A 117 0.08 13.80 11.37
C ALA A 117 0.28 12.87 10.16
N HIS A 118 1.54 12.69 9.72
CA HIS A 118 1.85 11.68 8.71
C HIS A 118 1.59 10.27 9.24
N TYR A 119 1.05 9.38 8.40
CA TYR A 119 1.12 7.95 8.61
C TYR A 119 2.47 7.41 8.14
N TYR A 120 2.91 6.31 8.75
CA TYR A 120 4.10 5.58 8.29
C TYR A 120 3.79 4.80 7.01
N PRO A 121 4.78 4.61 6.10
CA PRO A 121 4.57 3.92 4.83
C PRO A 121 4.42 2.39 4.96
N ALA A 122 4.32 1.84 6.18
CA ALA A 122 3.77 0.51 6.43
C ALA A 122 2.27 0.43 6.06
N PHE A 123 1.58 1.56 6.04
CA PHE A 123 0.29 1.76 5.38
C PHE A 123 0.57 2.16 3.92
N PRO A 124 0.12 1.40 2.90
CA PRO A 124 0.55 1.57 1.51
C PRO A 124 -0.09 2.77 0.79
N TYR A 125 -0.24 3.91 1.47
CA TYR A 125 -0.73 5.15 0.86
C TYR A 125 0.17 5.65 -0.29
N SER A 126 1.42 5.21 -0.34
CA SER A 126 2.34 5.47 -1.46
C SER A 126 1.91 4.82 -2.77
N SER A 127 1.10 3.78 -2.69
CA SER A 127 0.40 3.15 -3.81
C SER A 127 -1.01 3.71 -3.95
N TYR A 128 -1.76 3.79 -2.86
CA TYR A 128 -3.14 4.31 -2.84
C TYR A 128 -3.28 5.79 -3.25
N VAL A 129 -2.19 6.56 -3.30
CA VAL A 129 -2.20 7.92 -3.88
C VAL A 129 -2.71 7.94 -5.33
N ARG A 130 -2.73 6.80 -6.02
CA ARG A 130 -3.26 6.60 -7.38
C ARG A 130 -4.74 6.25 -7.39
N MET A 131 -5.32 5.94 -6.23
CA MET A 131 -6.76 5.72 -6.07
C MET A 131 -7.50 7.01 -6.42
N THR A 132 -8.58 6.90 -7.19
CA THR A 132 -9.44 8.06 -7.46
C THR A 132 -10.12 8.53 -6.18
N PRO A 133 -10.42 9.81 -6.03
CA PRO A 133 -11.18 10.28 -4.87
C PRO A 133 -12.55 9.61 -4.78
N GLU A 134 -13.20 9.33 -5.90
CA GLU A 134 -14.48 8.64 -6.00
C GLU A 134 -14.38 7.23 -5.40
N ASP A 135 -13.40 6.44 -5.82
CA ASP A 135 -13.17 5.10 -5.27
C ASP A 135 -12.85 5.13 -3.76
N ALA A 136 -12.17 6.16 -3.28
CA ALA A 136 -11.91 6.31 -1.84
C ALA A 136 -13.19 6.67 -1.05
N ILE A 137 -14.09 7.45 -1.64
CA ILE A 137 -15.41 7.76 -1.07
C ILE A 137 -16.27 6.50 -1.01
N ASP A 138 -16.31 5.72 -2.09
CA ASP A 138 -17.05 4.47 -2.19
C ASP A 138 -16.52 3.42 -1.19
N LEU A 139 -15.19 3.31 -1.08
CA LEU A 139 -14.54 2.43 -0.10
C LEU A 139 -14.98 2.78 1.33
N LYS A 140 -15.03 4.07 1.68
CA LYS A 140 -15.53 4.52 2.98
C LYS A 140 -16.98 4.10 3.19
N ALA A 141 -17.83 4.31 2.17
CA ALA A 141 -19.22 3.94 2.23
C ALA A 141 -19.41 2.42 2.46
N PHE A 142 -18.61 1.58 1.81
CA PHE A 142 -18.64 0.14 2.05
C PHE A 142 -18.18 -0.21 3.47
N ILE A 143 -17.05 0.32 3.93
CA ILE A 143 -16.52 0.03 5.28
C ILE A 143 -17.55 0.42 6.35
N ASP A 144 -18.31 1.50 6.15
CA ASP A 144 -19.34 1.94 7.09
C ASP A 144 -20.54 0.96 7.19
N THR A 145 -20.68 0.04 6.23
CA THR A 145 -21.69 -1.04 6.30
C THR A 145 -21.23 -2.26 7.08
N LEU A 146 -19.91 -2.37 7.38
CA LEU A 146 -19.34 -3.53 8.02
C LEU A 146 -19.62 -3.54 9.55
N PRO A 147 -19.46 -4.70 10.23
CA PRO A 147 -19.67 -4.78 11.66
C PRO A 147 -18.69 -3.90 12.46
N PRO A 148 -19.14 -3.09 13.42
CA PRO A 148 -18.25 -2.39 14.34
C PRO A 148 -17.57 -3.37 15.28
N VAL A 149 -16.27 -3.15 15.53
CA VAL A 149 -15.45 -3.98 16.43
C VAL A 149 -14.81 -3.07 17.47
N ALA A 150 -15.18 -3.22 18.72
CA ALA A 150 -14.56 -2.48 19.82
C ALA A 150 -13.19 -3.12 20.14
N ASN A 151 -12.12 -2.60 19.54
CA ASN A 151 -10.74 -3.03 19.78
C ASN A 151 -9.79 -1.83 19.80
N GLN A 152 -9.26 -1.50 20.99
CA GLN A 152 -8.26 -0.45 21.17
C GLN A 152 -6.87 -1.00 20.86
N VAL A 153 -6.37 -0.78 19.66
CA VAL A 153 -5.02 -1.19 19.24
C VAL A 153 -3.97 -0.25 19.83
N ALA A 154 -2.92 -0.82 20.41
CA ALA A 154 -1.80 -0.06 20.95
C ALA A 154 -1.04 0.69 19.83
N GLY A 155 -0.32 1.76 20.20
CA GLY A 155 0.54 2.49 19.26
C GLY A 155 1.69 1.65 18.76
N HIS A 156 2.32 2.08 17.65
CA HIS A 156 3.53 1.45 17.12
C HIS A 156 4.68 1.48 18.14
N ASP A 157 5.54 0.48 18.10
CA ASP A 157 6.76 0.40 18.90
C ASP A 157 7.97 0.54 17.97
N LEU A 158 8.46 1.78 17.81
CA LEU A 158 9.50 2.14 16.86
C LEU A 158 10.71 2.73 17.60
N GLY A 159 11.91 2.30 17.20
CA GLY A 159 13.17 2.83 17.71
C GLY A 159 13.45 4.26 17.22
N PHE A 160 14.31 4.98 17.95
CA PHE A 160 14.86 6.26 17.47
C PHE A 160 15.79 6.02 16.26
N PRO A 161 15.73 6.85 15.20
CA PRO A 161 14.91 8.07 15.03
C PRO A 161 13.53 7.85 14.40
N PHE A 162 13.12 6.62 14.12
CA PHE A 162 11.92 6.27 13.37
C PHE A 162 10.63 6.57 14.15
N ASN A 163 10.70 6.72 15.48
CA ASN A 163 9.60 7.19 16.31
C ASN A 163 9.29 8.69 16.14
N ILE A 164 10.14 9.45 15.42
CA ILE A 164 9.87 10.85 15.08
C ILE A 164 8.98 10.88 13.84
N ARG A 165 7.68 10.80 14.02
CA ARG A 165 6.68 10.74 12.94
C ARG A 165 6.81 11.87 11.91
N ARG A 166 7.26 13.06 12.33
CA ARG A 166 7.50 14.18 11.42
C ARG A 166 8.58 13.90 10.37
N GLY A 167 9.54 13.02 10.67
CA GLY A 167 10.57 12.57 9.72
C GLY A 167 9.99 11.86 8.47
N VAL A 168 8.79 11.29 8.58
CA VAL A 168 8.08 10.70 7.44
C VAL A 168 7.81 11.72 6.32
N GLY A 169 7.69 13.02 6.66
CA GLY A 169 7.57 14.07 5.65
C GLY A 169 8.77 14.13 4.69
N VAL A 170 9.98 13.89 5.18
CA VAL A 170 11.19 13.79 4.33
C VAL A 170 11.10 12.56 3.42
N TRP A 171 10.67 11.41 3.97
CA TRP A 171 10.46 10.20 3.19
C TRP A 171 9.42 10.43 2.07
N LYS A 172 8.28 11.08 2.38
CA LYS A 172 7.26 11.43 1.38
C LYS A 172 7.83 12.34 0.29
N PHE A 173 8.62 13.35 0.65
CA PHE A 173 9.26 14.23 -0.33
C PHE A 173 10.10 13.47 -1.36
N LEU A 174 10.73 12.35 -0.97
CA LEU A 174 11.57 11.54 -1.84
C LEU A 174 10.78 10.49 -2.66
N TYR A 175 9.77 9.87 -2.06
CA TYR A 175 9.16 8.64 -2.61
C TYR A 175 7.67 8.75 -2.94
N PHE A 176 6.95 9.70 -2.34
CA PHE A 176 5.53 9.85 -2.55
C PHE A 176 5.23 10.53 -3.88
N SER A 177 4.51 9.85 -4.79
CA SER A 177 4.19 10.37 -6.12
C SER A 177 2.89 9.76 -6.64
N PRO A 178 1.93 10.58 -7.11
CA PRO A 178 0.71 10.10 -7.75
C PRO A 178 0.93 9.62 -9.19
N LYS A 179 2.12 9.82 -9.75
CA LYS A 179 2.40 9.41 -11.13
C LYS A 179 2.44 7.89 -11.24
N PRO A 180 2.01 7.32 -12.37
CA PRO A 180 2.22 5.92 -12.66
C PRO A 180 3.70 5.51 -12.47
N VAL A 181 3.93 4.25 -12.08
CA VAL A 181 5.28 3.71 -11.97
C VAL A 181 5.88 3.48 -13.34
N LEU A 182 5.08 2.94 -14.26
CA LEU A 182 5.46 2.71 -15.65
C LEU A 182 4.70 3.64 -16.60
N ALA A 183 5.39 4.15 -17.61
CA ALA A 183 4.75 4.79 -18.75
C ALA A 183 4.47 3.70 -19.81
N LEU A 184 3.23 3.29 -19.94
CA LEU A 184 2.82 2.32 -20.96
C LEU A 184 2.69 3.01 -22.31
N ALA A 185 3.29 2.43 -23.35
CA ALA A 185 3.24 2.96 -24.72
C ALA A 185 1.87 2.76 -25.36
N ASP A 186 1.21 1.64 -25.05
CA ASP A 186 -0.18 1.36 -25.42
C ASP A 186 -1.06 1.52 -24.20
N SER A 187 -2.23 2.12 -24.38
CA SER A 187 -3.14 2.46 -23.31
C SER A 187 -4.56 1.96 -23.63
N SER A 188 -4.69 0.68 -23.96
CA SER A 188 -6.00 0.02 -24.00
C SER A 188 -6.70 0.19 -22.65
N GLU A 189 -8.02 0.14 -22.63
CA GLU A 189 -8.79 0.30 -21.40
C GLU A 189 -8.42 -0.78 -20.37
N SER A 190 -8.27 -2.03 -20.80
CA SER A 190 -7.83 -3.14 -19.94
C SER A 190 -6.45 -2.88 -19.34
N LEU A 191 -5.47 -2.43 -20.11
CA LEU A 191 -4.14 -2.12 -19.58
C LEU A 191 -4.14 -0.96 -18.59
N ARG A 192 -4.94 0.09 -18.84
CA ARG A 192 -5.10 1.20 -17.86
C ARG A 192 -5.74 0.71 -16.58
N ARG A 193 -6.77 -0.14 -16.69
CA ARG A 193 -7.43 -0.75 -15.51
C ARG A 193 -6.45 -1.63 -14.74
N GLY A 194 -5.69 -2.49 -15.42
CA GLY A 194 -4.67 -3.34 -14.81
C GLY A 194 -3.57 -2.52 -14.13
N GLN A 195 -3.10 -1.44 -14.77
CA GLN A 195 -2.14 -0.53 -14.17
C GLN A 195 -2.68 0.11 -12.89
N TYR A 196 -3.92 0.58 -12.91
CA TYR A 196 -4.60 1.15 -11.76
C TYR A 196 -4.71 0.15 -10.60
N LEU A 197 -5.07 -1.09 -10.92
CA LEU A 197 -5.18 -2.16 -9.93
C LEU A 197 -3.81 -2.55 -9.37
N VAL A 198 -2.80 -2.79 -10.20
CA VAL A 198 -1.48 -3.30 -9.76
C VAL A 198 -0.63 -2.23 -9.09
N GLU A 199 -0.58 -1.00 -9.65
CA GLU A 199 0.24 0.09 -9.12
C GLU A 199 -0.45 0.85 -7.98
N GLY A 200 -1.77 0.84 -7.94
CA GLY A 200 -2.63 1.56 -7.01
C GLY A 200 -3.26 0.64 -5.98
N LEU A 201 -4.48 0.15 -6.25
CA LEU A 201 -5.30 -0.55 -5.26
C LEU A 201 -4.63 -1.82 -4.72
N GLY A 202 -4.20 -2.73 -5.60
CA GLY A 202 -3.58 -4.00 -5.22
C GLY A 202 -2.16 -3.88 -4.71
N HIS A 203 -1.52 -2.71 -4.88
CA HIS A 203 -0.18 -2.36 -4.38
C HIS A 203 0.86 -3.48 -4.49
N CYS A 204 0.80 -4.29 -5.56
CA CYS A 204 1.63 -5.49 -5.75
C CYS A 204 3.13 -5.19 -5.60
N GLY A 205 3.56 -4.00 -6.06
CA GLY A 205 4.94 -3.55 -5.96
C GLY A 205 5.44 -3.37 -4.53
N GLU A 206 4.57 -3.22 -3.53
CA GLU A 206 5.00 -3.07 -2.13
C GLU A 206 5.70 -4.34 -1.61
N CYS A 207 5.31 -5.51 -2.13
CA CYS A 207 5.93 -6.79 -1.84
C CYS A 207 6.89 -7.23 -2.96
N HIS A 208 6.48 -7.13 -4.23
CA HIS A 208 7.21 -7.68 -5.37
C HIS A 208 8.31 -6.76 -5.94
N THR A 209 8.62 -5.65 -5.27
CA THR A 209 9.70 -4.73 -5.66
C THR A 209 10.63 -4.49 -4.49
N ARG A 210 11.93 -4.72 -4.68
CA ARG A 210 12.93 -4.48 -3.64
C ARG A 210 12.97 -3.00 -3.23
N ARG A 211 13.36 -2.76 -1.98
CA ARG A 211 13.50 -1.43 -1.40
C ARG A 211 14.97 -0.99 -1.33
N ASP A 212 15.19 0.28 -1.21
CA ASP A 212 16.49 0.84 -0.86
C ASP A 212 16.67 0.94 0.68
N LEU A 213 17.81 1.47 1.12
CA LEU A 213 18.15 1.59 2.55
C LEU A 213 17.20 2.52 3.35
N MET A 214 16.43 3.36 2.67
CA MET A 214 15.44 4.24 3.31
C MET A 214 14.01 3.66 3.22
N GLY A 215 13.87 2.42 2.74
CA GLY A 215 12.60 1.74 2.59
C GLY A 215 11.78 2.18 1.36
N GLY A 216 12.32 3.00 0.48
CA GLY A 216 11.67 3.40 -0.77
C GLY A 216 11.75 2.32 -1.85
N LEU A 217 10.70 2.19 -2.69
CA LEU A 217 10.67 1.20 -3.78
C LEU A 217 11.70 1.56 -4.88
N LYS A 218 12.50 0.60 -5.28
CA LYS A 218 13.42 0.72 -6.44
C LYS A 218 12.62 0.55 -7.74
N ARG A 219 12.00 1.61 -8.23
CA ARG A 219 11.14 1.58 -9.43
C ARG A 219 11.80 0.99 -10.68
N ARG A 220 13.14 1.00 -10.77
CA ARG A 220 13.90 0.36 -11.87
C ARG A 220 13.86 -1.17 -11.82
N ALA A 221 13.52 -1.74 -10.66
CA ALA A 221 13.33 -3.17 -10.45
C ALA A 221 11.86 -3.47 -10.13
N TRP A 222 10.95 -2.74 -10.80
CA TRP A 222 9.51 -2.87 -10.58
C TRP A 222 9.03 -4.29 -10.84
N LEU A 223 8.42 -4.89 -9.81
CA LEU A 223 7.90 -6.26 -9.80
C LEU A 223 8.94 -7.38 -10.02
N ALA A 224 10.25 -7.09 -9.97
CA ALA A 224 11.32 -8.05 -10.22
C ALA A 224 11.73 -8.87 -8.96
N GLY A 225 10.86 -8.92 -7.95
CA GLY A 225 11.10 -9.66 -6.72
C GLY A 225 11.80 -8.85 -5.62
N ALA A 226 11.72 -9.36 -4.40
CA ALA A 226 12.26 -8.73 -3.19
C ALA A 226 12.64 -9.76 -2.11
N PRO A 227 13.51 -9.40 -1.14
CA PRO A 227 13.67 -10.18 0.08
C PRO A 227 12.32 -10.26 0.82
N ASN A 228 12.01 -11.43 1.38
CA ASN A 228 10.83 -11.56 2.20
C ASN A 228 11.03 -10.76 3.51
N PRO A 229 10.15 -9.80 3.84
CA PRO A 229 10.27 -9.01 5.08
C PRO A 229 10.16 -9.87 6.35
N ASP A 230 9.55 -11.05 6.26
CA ASP A 230 9.47 -12.01 7.38
C ASP A 230 10.82 -12.73 7.64
N GLY A 231 11.88 -12.36 6.92
CA GLY A 231 13.26 -12.75 7.15
C GLY A 231 13.68 -14.11 6.58
N ARG A 232 12.82 -14.82 5.85
CA ARG A 232 13.14 -16.10 5.20
C ARG A 232 12.64 -16.14 3.76
N GLY A 233 13.54 -16.50 2.84
CA GLY A 233 13.22 -16.63 1.41
C GLY A 233 13.02 -15.30 0.69
N THR A 234 12.50 -15.39 -0.51
CA THR A 234 12.28 -14.26 -1.43
C THR A 234 10.80 -14.19 -1.83
N ILE A 235 10.35 -12.96 -2.10
CA ILE A 235 9.09 -12.72 -2.79
C ILE A 235 9.40 -12.77 -4.29
N PRO A 236 8.67 -13.56 -5.08
CA PRO A 236 9.05 -13.87 -6.46
C PRO A 236 8.97 -12.65 -7.38
N ASN A 237 9.74 -12.71 -8.45
CA ASN A 237 9.62 -11.88 -9.63
C ASN A 237 8.29 -12.20 -10.34
N ILE A 238 7.48 -11.17 -10.57
CA ILE A 238 6.21 -11.29 -11.31
C ILE A 238 6.21 -10.49 -12.61
N THR A 239 7.40 -10.19 -13.16
CA THR A 239 7.54 -9.70 -14.54
C THR A 239 7.55 -10.86 -15.52
N PRO A 240 7.24 -10.66 -16.84
CA PRO A 240 7.21 -11.73 -17.84
C PRO A 240 8.63 -12.13 -18.31
N HIS A 241 9.56 -12.26 -17.36
CA HIS A 241 10.90 -12.76 -17.59
C HIS A 241 10.97 -14.28 -17.41
N GLU A 242 11.97 -14.96 -17.99
CA GLU A 242 12.14 -16.40 -17.83
C GLU A 242 12.36 -16.85 -16.38
N GLU A 243 12.95 -15.99 -15.56
CA GLU A 243 13.10 -16.16 -14.11
C GLU A 243 11.88 -15.68 -13.31
N GLY A 244 10.86 -15.11 -13.97
CA GLY A 244 9.70 -14.49 -13.34
C GLY A 244 8.40 -15.24 -13.66
N LEU A 245 7.36 -14.46 -13.97
CA LEU A 245 6.00 -14.98 -14.20
C LEU A 245 5.83 -15.45 -15.65
N THR A 246 6.11 -16.72 -15.89
CA THR A 246 5.99 -17.35 -17.21
C THR A 246 4.57 -17.77 -17.57
N TRP A 247 3.66 -17.81 -16.61
CA TRP A 247 2.26 -18.21 -16.79
C TRP A 247 1.54 -17.37 -17.83
N SER A 248 0.59 -17.96 -18.55
CA SER A 248 -0.33 -17.25 -19.42
C SER A 248 -1.28 -16.35 -18.62
N GLU A 249 -1.93 -15.40 -19.28
CA GLU A 249 -2.93 -14.52 -18.64
C GLU A 249 -4.06 -15.37 -18.00
N GLY A 250 -4.53 -16.41 -18.67
CA GLY A 250 -5.56 -17.31 -18.14
C GLY A 250 -5.11 -18.04 -16.87
N GLU A 251 -3.88 -18.58 -16.86
CA GLU A 251 -3.32 -19.24 -15.66
C GLU A 251 -3.17 -18.25 -14.50
N ILE A 252 -2.79 -16.99 -14.74
CA ILE A 252 -2.73 -15.95 -13.71
C ILE A 252 -4.13 -15.70 -13.12
N VAL A 253 -5.16 -15.60 -13.96
CA VAL A 253 -6.55 -15.44 -13.52
C VAL A 253 -7.00 -16.63 -12.69
N ASP A 254 -6.70 -17.86 -13.14
CA ASP A 254 -7.05 -19.09 -12.42
C ASP A 254 -6.38 -19.16 -11.04
N VAL A 255 -5.11 -18.78 -10.95
CA VAL A 255 -4.38 -18.69 -9.67
C VAL A 255 -5.04 -17.70 -8.72
N PHE A 256 -5.45 -16.51 -9.20
CA PHE A 256 -6.14 -15.54 -8.36
C PHE A 256 -7.52 -15.99 -7.91
N LYS A 257 -8.23 -16.80 -8.71
CA LYS A 257 -9.52 -17.36 -8.34
C LYS A 257 -9.41 -18.53 -7.37
N THR A 258 -8.48 -19.43 -7.63
CA THR A 258 -8.43 -20.74 -6.97
C THR A 258 -7.35 -20.86 -5.90
N GLY A 259 -6.27 -20.09 -6.00
CA GLY A 259 -5.09 -20.20 -5.17
C GLY A 259 -4.13 -21.34 -5.57
N PHE A 260 -4.44 -22.11 -6.63
CA PHE A 260 -3.57 -23.16 -7.14
C PHE A 260 -2.73 -22.68 -8.31
N THR A 261 -1.43 -22.97 -8.29
CA THR A 261 -0.53 -22.69 -9.40
C THR A 261 -0.74 -23.70 -10.54
N PRO A 262 -0.25 -23.41 -11.78
CA PRO A 262 -0.31 -24.40 -12.89
C PRO A 262 0.39 -25.71 -12.57
N GLU A 263 1.34 -25.71 -11.64
CA GLU A 263 2.07 -26.90 -11.16
C GLU A 263 1.32 -27.63 -10.02
N PHE A 264 0.08 -27.23 -9.72
CA PHE A 264 -0.76 -27.76 -8.65
C PHE A 264 -0.20 -27.56 -7.23
N ASP A 265 0.65 -26.54 -7.06
CA ASP A 265 1.03 -26.05 -5.74
C ASP A 265 0.06 -24.93 -5.29
N THR A 266 0.19 -24.44 -4.07
CA THR A 266 -0.68 -23.40 -3.49
C THR A 266 0.08 -22.11 -3.18
N LEU A 267 -0.60 -20.98 -3.32
CA LEU A 267 -0.06 -19.71 -2.84
C LEU A 267 0.07 -19.76 -1.31
N GLY A 268 1.28 -19.45 -0.81
CA GLY A 268 1.61 -19.49 0.61
C GLY A 268 1.76 -18.11 1.26
N GLY A 269 1.91 -18.11 2.58
CA GLY A 269 2.19 -16.92 3.38
C GLY A 269 1.19 -15.79 3.16
N ASN A 270 1.69 -14.56 3.06
CA ASN A 270 0.85 -13.39 2.87
C ASN A 270 0.14 -13.38 1.51
N MET A 271 0.67 -14.09 0.48
CA MET A 271 0.02 -14.14 -0.82
C MET A 271 -1.30 -14.91 -0.78
N ALA A 272 -1.48 -15.88 0.12
CA ALA A 272 -2.77 -16.53 0.34
C ALA A 272 -3.86 -15.56 0.84
N LEU A 273 -3.48 -14.55 1.64
CA LEU A 273 -4.41 -13.50 2.09
C LEU A 273 -4.77 -12.56 0.94
N VAL A 274 -3.80 -12.23 0.09
CA VAL A 274 -4.03 -11.43 -1.12
C VAL A 274 -4.93 -12.17 -2.08
N GLN A 275 -4.68 -13.46 -2.33
CA GLN A 275 -5.49 -14.30 -3.20
C GLN A 275 -6.95 -14.38 -2.72
N TRP A 276 -7.17 -14.55 -1.42
CA TRP A 276 -8.54 -14.50 -0.88
C TRP A 276 -9.24 -13.20 -1.26
N SER A 277 -8.60 -12.07 -1.17
CA SER A 277 -9.17 -10.78 -1.57
C SER A 277 -9.43 -10.73 -3.08
N LEU A 278 -8.43 -11.09 -3.88
CA LEU A 278 -8.54 -11.08 -5.35
C LEU A 278 -9.63 -12.01 -5.87
N SER A 279 -9.89 -13.15 -5.21
CA SER A 279 -10.93 -14.09 -5.62
C SER A 279 -12.36 -13.53 -5.59
N HIS A 280 -12.56 -12.37 -4.95
CA HIS A 280 -13.85 -11.66 -4.92
C HIS A 280 -13.98 -10.61 -6.04
N LEU A 281 -12.92 -10.36 -6.81
CA LEU A 281 -12.97 -9.43 -7.93
C LEU A 281 -13.70 -10.04 -9.13
N PRO A 282 -14.37 -9.22 -9.94
CA PRO A 282 -14.93 -9.65 -11.20
C PRO A 282 -13.82 -10.07 -12.18
N ASP A 283 -14.17 -10.96 -13.11
CA ASP A 283 -13.23 -11.53 -14.08
C ASP A 283 -12.50 -10.47 -14.87
N GLU A 284 -13.18 -9.40 -15.29
CA GLU A 284 -12.57 -8.31 -16.04
C GLU A 284 -11.44 -7.59 -15.28
N ASP A 285 -11.50 -7.52 -13.93
CA ASP A 285 -10.41 -6.96 -13.13
C ASP A 285 -9.22 -7.90 -13.05
N LEU A 286 -9.47 -9.20 -12.88
CA LEU A 286 -8.41 -10.22 -12.86
C LEU A 286 -7.70 -10.33 -14.21
N GLU A 287 -8.47 -10.27 -15.31
CA GLU A 287 -7.93 -10.23 -16.68
C GLU A 287 -7.12 -8.96 -16.93
N ALA A 288 -7.58 -7.81 -16.43
CA ALA A 288 -6.84 -6.56 -16.53
C ALA A 288 -5.51 -6.61 -15.74
N ILE A 289 -5.51 -7.18 -14.53
CA ILE A 289 -4.28 -7.41 -13.75
C ILE A 289 -3.32 -8.31 -14.54
N ALA A 290 -3.80 -9.45 -15.07
CA ALA A 290 -2.99 -10.38 -15.83
C ALA A 290 -2.39 -9.72 -17.09
N ALA A 291 -3.20 -8.99 -17.85
CA ALA A 291 -2.75 -8.24 -19.03
C ALA A 291 -1.65 -7.21 -18.68
N TYR A 292 -1.80 -6.48 -17.57
CA TYR A 292 -0.77 -5.55 -17.11
C TYR A 292 0.52 -6.28 -16.72
N LEU A 293 0.46 -7.38 -15.96
CA LEU A 293 1.63 -8.16 -15.57
C LEU A 293 2.39 -8.74 -16.77
N LYS A 294 1.68 -9.06 -17.86
CA LYS A 294 2.29 -9.53 -19.11
C LYS A 294 2.83 -8.37 -19.98
N ALA A 295 2.36 -7.14 -19.76
CA ALA A 295 2.79 -5.95 -20.52
C ALA A 295 3.95 -5.19 -19.86
N VAL A 296 4.28 -5.44 -18.58
CA VAL A 296 5.42 -4.79 -17.92
C VAL A 296 6.74 -5.25 -18.56
N PRO A 297 7.80 -4.41 -18.57
CA PRO A 297 9.10 -4.82 -19.07
C PRO A 297 9.62 -6.08 -18.36
N PRO A 298 10.08 -7.10 -19.07
CA PRO A 298 10.69 -8.27 -18.46
C PRO A 298 12.00 -7.88 -17.78
N LEU A 299 12.16 -8.22 -16.52
CA LEU A 299 13.33 -7.94 -15.71
C LEU A 299 13.85 -9.24 -15.10
N PRO A 300 15.17 -9.49 -15.05
CA PRO A 300 15.72 -10.60 -14.30
C PRO A 300 15.45 -10.43 -12.80
N ASP A 301 15.58 -11.51 -12.04
CA ASP A 301 15.41 -11.47 -10.59
C ASP A 301 16.28 -10.37 -9.97
N ALA A 302 15.64 -9.52 -9.19
CA ALA A 302 16.35 -8.48 -8.44
C ALA A 302 17.22 -9.07 -7.30
N ILE A 303 16.97 -10.33 -6.94
CA ILE A 303 17.71 -11.12 -5.96
C ILE A 303 18.05 -12.45 -6.65
N PRO A 304 19.25 -12.61 -7.20
CA PRO A 304 19.70 -13.90 -7.73
C PRO A 304 19.53 -14.98 -6.66
N ALA A 305 19.10 -16.18 -7.07
CA ALA A 305 19.12 -17.34 -6.19
C ALA A 305 20.50 -17.44 -5.54
N GLU A 306 20.55 -17.63 -4.21
CA GLU A 306 21.80 -17.96 -3.56
C GLU A 306 22.35 -19.19 -4.28
N SER A 307 23.52 -19.05 -4.93
CA SER A 307 24.25 -20.18 -5.48
C SER A 307 24.54 -21.08 -4.29
N GLY A 308 23.74 -22.16 -4.15
CA GLY A 308 23.92 -23.13 -3.09
C GLY A 308 25.36 -23.67 -3.14
N GLU A 309 26.17 -23.27 -2.19
CA GLU A 309 27.40 -23.96 -1.78
C GLU A 309 27.07 -25.01 -0.73
#